data_b4b7550c2d03caee8dd7685547866046
#
_entry.id   b4b7550c2d03caee8dd7685547866046
#
_cell.length_a   1.000
_cell.length_b   1.000
_cell.length_c   1.000
_cell.angle_alpha   90.00
_cell.angle_beta   90.00
_cell.angle_gamma   90.00
#
_symmetry.space_group_name_H-M   'P 1'
#
loop_
_entity.id
_entity.type
_entity.pdbx_description
1 polymer ?
#
loop_
_entity_poly.entity_id
_entity_poly.type
_entity_poly.pdbx_seq_one_letter_code
_entity_poly.pdbx_strand_id
1 'polypeptide(L)'
;FAGVVMVLSPDPAALGPASLVPVAGGALYALANIATREWCGRESAATLVVSYMLVMGVLAAVVLAGLWWLAPDAPQGAAGFLTRGPAVPSAEVLFWTAVQAVGSLVAVGLMVRAYQLAEASRVSVLEYVVLPFSALWAWVIWGETIGPVAAVGMAIIIASGIAMGWRGRAE
;
A
#
# COMPACT_ATOMS: atom_id res chain seq x y z
N PHE A 1 -6.41 9.90 12.69
CA PHE A 1 -7.53 9.11 12.14
C PHE A 1 -8.60 9.99 11.45
N ALA A 2 -9.03 11.10 12.08
CA ALA A 2 -10.03 11.99 11.48
C ALA A 2 -9.64 12.50 10.09
N GLY A 3 -8.39 12.91 9.89
CA GLY A 3 -7.88 13.34 8.59
C GLY A 3 -7.99 12.25 7.51
N VAL A 4 -7.73 10.99 7.86
CA VAL A 4 -7.86 9.85 6.94
C VAL A 4 -9.31 9.66 6.50
N VAL A 5 -10.26 9.71 7.43
CA VAL A 5 -11.70 9.62 7.12
C VAL A 5 -12.14 10.75 6.20
N MET A 6 -11.65 11.97 6.42
CA MET A 6 -11.95 13.12 5.55
C MET A 6 -11.39 12.97 4.14
N VAL A 7 -10.19 12.40 3.99
CA VAL A 7 -9.59 12.15 2.67
C VAL A 7 -10.33 11.04 1.92
N LEU A 8 -10.64 9.95 2.60
CA LEU A 8 -11.32 8.81 1.99
C LEU A 8 -12.80 9.09 1.70
N SER A 9 -13.41 10.01 2.47
CA SER A 9 -14.85 10.37 2.33
C SER A 9 -15.73 9.16 2.02
N PRO A 10 -15.69 8.08 2.84
CA PRO A 10 -16.37 6.83 2.51
C PRO A 10 -17.87 7.06 2.38
N ASP A 11 -18.47 6.58 1.29
CA ASP A 11 -19.92 6.56 1.12
C ASP A 11 -20.51 5.42 1.96
N PRO A 12 -21.30 5.73 3.01
CA PRO A 12 -21.92 4.68 3.83
C PRO A 12 -22.84 3.74 3.03
N ALA A 13 -23.42 4.21 1.94
CA ALA A 13 -24.30 3.41 1.08
C ALA A 13 -23.52 2.37 0.25
N ALA A 14 -22.22 2.59 0.04
CA ALA A 14 -21.33 1.67 -0.68
C ALA A 14 -20.72 0.58 0.23
N LEU A 15 -20.96 0.63 1.54
CA LEU A 15 -20.45 -0.34 2.48
C LEU A 15 -21.20 -1.68 2.37
N GLY A 16 -20.50 -2.72 1.98
CA GLY A 16 -21.02 -4.09 1.87
C GLY A 16 -20.05 -5.10 2.47
N PRO A 17 -20.35 -6.40 2.46
CA PRO A 17 -19.45 -7.43 2.96
C PRO A 17 -18.04 -7.39 2.34
N ALA A 18 -17.94 -6.96 1.08
CA ALA A 18 -16.66 -6.77 0.40
C ALA A 18 -15.76 -5.72 1.07
N SER A 19 -16.33 -4.76 1.79
CA SER A 19 -15.58 -3.75 2.54
C SER A 19 -14.81 -4.33 3.74
N LEU A 20 -15.14 -5.56 4.17
CA LEU A 20 -14.40 -6.27 5.22
C LEU A 20 -13.04 -6.77 4.72
N VAL A 21 -12.87 -6.99 3.42
CA VAL A 21 -11.60 -7.48 2.85
C VAL A 21 -10.45 -6.51 3.08
N PRO A 22 -10.56 -5.20 2.76
CA PRO A 22 -9.53 -4.22 3.11
C PRO A 22 -9.26 -4.12 4.62
N VAL A 23 -10.30 -4.24 5.46
CA VAL A 23 -10.14 -4.20 6.92
C VAL A 23 -9.33 -5.40 7.40
N ALA A 24 -9.64 -6.59 6.92
CA ALA A 24 -8.86 -7.80 7.22
C ALA A 24 -7.41 -7.68 6.72
N GLY A 25 -7.23 -7.14 5.51
CA GLY A 25 -5.89 -6.85 4.96
C GLY A 25 -5.09 -5.89 5.84
N GLY A 26 -5.72 -4.81 6.31
CA GLY A 26 -5.10 -3.86 7.23
C GLY A 26 -4.72 -4.48 8.58
N ALA A 27 -5.57 -5.36 9.13
CA ALA A 27 -5.28 -6.08 10.36
C ALA A 27 -4.08 -7.04 10.18
N LEU A 28 -4.03 -7.79 9.08
CA LEU A 28 -2.89 -8.67 8.77
C LEU A 28 -1.60 -7.87 8.55
N TYR A 29 -1.69 -6.73 7.88
CA TYR A 29 -0.56 -5.81 7.69
C TYR A 29 -0.02 -5.30 9.03
N ALA A 30 -0.90 -4.86 9.93
CA ALA A 30 -0.49 -4.42 11.26
C ALA A 30 0.19 -5.54 12.06
N LEU A 31 -0.35 -6.76 12.04
CA LEU A 31 0.26 -7.92 12.66
C LEU A 31 1.63 -8.25 12.08
N ALA A 32 1.79 -8.18 10.76
CA ALA A 32 3.07 -8.41 10.09
C ALA A 32 4.12 -7.39 10.51
N ASN A 33 3.76 -6.11 10.63
CA ASN A 33 4.67 -5.06 11.07
C ASN A 33 5.09 -5.22 12.54
N ILE A 34 4.16 -5.60 13.43
CA ILE A 34 4.47 -5.93 14.82
C ILE A 34 5.40 -7.14 14.88
N ALA A 35 5.11 -8.20 14.13
CA ALA A 35 5.95 -9.40 14.05
C ALA A 35 7.36 -9.09 13.53
N THR A 36 7.46 -8.22 12.51
CA THR A 36 8.76 -7.76 11.99
C THR A 36 9.60 -7.11 13.08
N ARG A 37 8.99 -6.29 13.91
CA ARG A 37 9.68 -5.64 15.02
C ARG A 37 10.08 -6.64 16.10
N GLU A 38 9.13 -7.42 16.58
CA GLU A 38 9.33 -8.28 17.77
C GLU A 38 10.21 -9.50 17.47
N TRP A 39 10.04 -10.10 16.29
CA TRP A 39 10.69 -11.37 15.97
C TRP A 39 11.85 -11.24 14.99
N CYS A 40 11.82 -10.25 14.11
CA CYS A 40 12.80 -10.08 13.03
C CYS A 40 13.76 -8.91 13.24
N GLY A 41 13.86 -8.37 14.46
CA GLY A 41 14.71 -7.20 14.75
C GLY A 41 16.20 -7.43 14.50
N ARG A 42 16.65 -8.69 14.48
CA ARG A 42 18.05 -9.09 14.21
C ARG A 42 18.30 -9.49 12.75
N GLU A 43 17.23 -9.71 11.98
CA GLU A 43 17.33 -10.07 10.58
C GLU A 43 17.67 -8.86 9.72
N SER A 44 18.37 -9.10 8.60
CA SER A 44 18.65 -8.00 7.68
C SER A 44 17.35 -7.58 6.97
N ALA A 45 17.16 -6.26 6.78
CA ALA A 45 16.03 -5.76 6.01
C ALA A 45 16.01 -6.36 4.59
N ALA A 46 17.17 -6.59 3.98
CA ALA A 46 17.29 -7.22 2.67
C ALA A 46 16.73 -8.65 2.67
N THR A 47 17.04 -9.46 3.68
CA THR A 47 16.50 -10.83 3.83
C THR A 47 14.97 -10.81 3.91
N LEU A 48 14.42 -9.93 4.71
CA LEU A 48 12.98 -9.80 4.88
C LEU A 48 12.28 -9.36 3.58
N VAL A 49 12.87 -8.38 2.87
CA VAL A 49 12.34 -7.91 1.58
C VAL A 49 12.39 -9.02 0.52
N VAL A 50 13.52 -9.73 0.39
CA VAL A 50 13.66 -10.82 -0.56
C VAL A 50 12.67 -11.94 -0.26
N SER A 51 12.53 -12.33 1.01
CA SER A 51 11.56 -13.34 1.42
C SER A 51 10.13 -12.93 1.09
N TYR A 52 9.76 -11.68 1.38
CA TYR A 52 8.46 -11.13 1.05
C TYR A 52 8.19 -11.15 -0.46
N MET A 53 9.14 -10.67 -1.27
CA MET A 53 9.00 -10.65 -2.73
C MET A 53 8.93 -12.06 -3.32
N LEU A 54 9.68 -13.02 -2.79
CA LEU A 54 9.61 -14.43 -3.19
C LEU A 54 8.23 -15.03 -2.93
N VAL A 55 7.70 -14.84 -1.73
CA VAL A 55 6.37 -15.35 -1.36
C VAL A 55 5.31 -14.72 -2.27
N MET A 56 5.36 -13.40 -2.46
CA MET A 56 4.44 -12.71 -3.38
C MET A 56 4.55 -13.21 -4.81
N GLY A 57 5.77 -13.43 -5.31
CA GLY A 57 6.02 -13.98 -6.64
C GLY A 57 5.47 -15.38 -6.83
N VAL A 58 5.68 -16.26 -5.85
CA VAL A 58 5.13 -17.63 -5.86
C VAL A 58 3.60 -17.61 -5.84
N LEU A 59 2.99 -16.80 -4.95
CA LEU A 59 1.53 -16.68 -4.89
C LEU A 59 0.96 -16.14 -6.20
N ALA A 60 1.58 -15.11 -6.78
CA ALA A 60 1.17 -14.57 -8.07
C ALA A 60 1.28 -15.60 -9.19
N ALA A 61 2.36 -16.40 -9.22
CA ALA A 61 2.54 -17.45 -10.20
C ALA A 61 1.49 -18.56 -10.07
N VAL A 62 1.15 -18.97 -8.84
CA VAL A 62 0.10 -19.96 -8.57
C VAL A 62 -1.26 -19.45 -9.03
N VAL A 63 -1.61 -18.21 -8.69
CA VAL A 63 -2.88 -17.59 -9.12
C VAL A 63 -2.94 -17.50 -10.65
N LEU A 64 -1.86 -17.06 -11.28
CA LEU A 64 -1.77 -16.92 -12.74
C LEU A 64 -1.90 -18.29 -13.44
N ALA A 65 -1.24 -19.32 -12.93
CA ALA A 65 -1.35 -20.68 -13.43
C ALA A 65 -2.78 -21.21 -13.28
N GLY A 66 -3.42 -20.93 -12.13
CA GLY A 66 -4.83 -21.30 -11.89
C GLY A 66 -5.78 -20.60 -12.86
N LEU A 67 -5.62 -19.30 -13.08
CA LEU A 67 -6.41 -18.55 -14.07
C LEU A 67 -6.21 -19.07 -15.49
N TRP A 68 -4.99 -19.43 -15.83
CA TRP A 68 -4.70 -20.00 -17.14
C TRP A 68 -5.35 -21.37 -17.36
N TRP A 69 -5.37 -22.19 -16.31
CA TRP A 69 -5.91 -23.55 -16.37
C TRP A 69 -7.44 -23.60 -16.33
N LEU A 70 -8.04 -22.73 -15.50
CA LEU A 70 -9.49 -22.62 -15.36
C LEU A 70 -10.13 -21.83 -16.54
N ALA A 71 -9.32 -21.02 -17.25
CA ALA A 71 -9.74 -20.18 -18.37
C ALA A 71 -11.13 -19.56 -18.18
N PRO A 72 -11.41 -18.89 -17.05
CA PRO A 72 -12.74 -18.34 -16.78
C PRO A 72 -13.08 -17.26 -17.81
N ASP A 73 -14.34 -17.19 -18.20
CA ASP A 73 -14.85 -16.10 -19.02
C ASP A 73 -14.68 -14.79 -18.24
N ALA A 74 -13.78 -13.93 -18.72
CA ALA A 74 -13.51 -12.66 -18.06
C ALA A 74 -14.38 -11.55 -18.68
N PRO A 75 -15.19 -10.83 -17.90
CA PRO A 75 -15.92 -9.66 -18.36
C PRO A 75 -14.98 -8.62 -18.99
N GLN A 76 -15.48 -7.85 -19.96
CA GLN A 76 -14.73 -6.76 -20.54
C GLN A 76 -14.51 -5.63 -19.51
N GLY A 77 -13.41 -4.89 -19.64
CA GLY A 77 -13.10 -3.74 -18.79
C GLY A 77 -12.62 -4.08 -17.38
N ALA A 78 -12.90 -3.20 -16.43
CA ALA A 78 -12.40 -3.27 -15.05
C ALA A 78 -12.91 -4.51 -14.28
N ALA A 79 -14.15 -4.94 -14.53
CA ALA A 79 -14.74 -6.11 -13.86
C ALA A 79 -13.99 -7.42 -14.14
N GLY A 80 -13.36 -7.54 -15.32
CA GLY A 80 -12.57 -8.71 -15.69
C GLY A 80 -11.10 -8.66 -15.26
N PHE A 81 -10.66 -7.59 -14.61
CA PHE A 81 -9.24 -7.40 -14.28
C PHE A 81 -8.66 -8.55 -13.45
N LEU A 82 -9.41 -9.04 -12.46
CA LEU A 82 -8.97 -10.10 -11.56
C LEU A 82 -9.06 -11.51 -12.16
N THR A 83 -9.89 -11.71 -13.17
CA THR A 83 -10.17 -13.04 -13.76
C THR A 83 -9.59 -13.20 -15.16
N ARG A 84 -9.10 -12.10 -15.75
CA ARG A 84 -8.49 -12.12 -17.07
C ARG A 84 -7.18 -12.91 -17.02
N GLY A 85 -7.06 -13.90 -17.91
CA GLY A 85 -5.82 -14.66 -18.09
C GLY A 85 -4.64 -13.80 -18.52
N PRO A 86 -3.44 -14.39 -18.56
CA PRO A 86 -2.22 -13.68 -18.91
C PRO A 86 -2.31 -13.11 -20.34
N ALA A 87 -1.98 -11.84 -20.48
CA ALA A 87 -1.80 -11.16 -21.75
C ALA A 87 -0.32 -10.81 -21.94
N VAL A 88 0.15 -10.79 -23.18
CA VAL A 88 1.51 -10.33 -23.46
C VAL A 88 1.59 -8.83 -23.20
N PRO A 89 2.43 -8.39 -22.25
CA PRO A 89 2.51 -6.98 -21.92
C PRO A 89 3.21 -6.19 -23.02
N SER A 90 2.79 -4.94 -23.25
CA SER A 90 3.51 -4.02 -24.12
C SER A 90 4.86 -3.61 -23.50
N ALA A 91 5.77 -3.10 -24.34
CA ALA A 91 7.07 -2.61 -23.87
C ALA A 91 6.93 -1.48 -22.85
N GLU A 92 5.90 -0.63 -23.00
CA GLU A 92 5.60 0.44 -22.05
C GLU A 92 5.16 -0.11 -20.68
N VAL A 93 4.29 -1.12 -20.69
CA VAL A 93 3.86 -1.79 -19.43
C VAL A 93 5.07 -2.44 -18.75
N LEU A 94 5.95 -3.10 -19.51
CA LEU A 94 7.17 -3.69 -18.96
C LEU A 94 8.09 -2.64 -18.35
N PHE A 95 8.28 -1.51 -19.01
CA PHE A 95 9.10 -0.41 -18.49
C PHE A 95 8.55 0.13 -17.18
N TRP A 96 7.26 0.47 -17.13
CA TRP A 96 6.65 0.99 -15.92
C TRP A 96 6.59 -0.05 -14.78
N THR A 97 6.40 -1.32 -15.12
CA THR A 97 6.47 -2.42 -14.13
C THR A 97 7.89 -2.55 -13.56
N ALA A 98 8.93 -2.42 -14.39
CA ALA A 98 10.31 -2.44 -13.91
C ALA A 98 10.61 -1.25 -12.99
N VAL A 99 10.19 -0.04 -13.35
CA VAL A 99 10.31 1.17 -12.51
C VAL A 99 9.61 0.96 -11.18
N GLN A 100 8.37 0.46 -11.20
CA GLN A 100 7.61 0.15 -9.99
C GLN A 100 8.30 -0.92 -9.13
N ALA A 101 8.82 -1.98 -9.74
CA ALA A 101 9.50 -3.06 -9.02
C ALA A 101 10.74 -2.54 -8.27
N VAL A 102 11.58 -1.74 -8.93
CA VAL A 102 12.76 -1.14 -8.29
C VAL A 102 12.35 -0.18 -7.18
N GLY A 103 11.37 0.69 -7.45
CA GLY A 103 10.83 1.62 -6.44
C GLY A 103 10.26 0.89 -5.22
N SER A 104 9.53 -0.21 -5.45
CA SER A 104 8.96 -1.03 -4.39
C SER A 104 10.02 -1.72 -3.54
N LEU A 105 11.08 -2.25 -4.16
CA LEU A 105 12.19 -2.85 -3.41
C LEU A 105 12.82 -1.85 -2.44
N VAL A 106 13.09 -0.64 -2.90
CA VAL A 106 13.65 0.44 -2.08
C VAL A 106 12.66 0.84 -0.98
N ALA A 107 11.40 1.10 -1.35
CA ALA A 107 10.38 1.57 -0.41
C ALA A 107 10.08 0.53 0.68
N VAL A 108 9.89 -0.74 0.31
CA VAL A 108 9.63 -1.83 1.27
C VAL A 108 10.85 -2.06 2.16
N GLY A 109 12.07 -1.98 1.60
CA GLY A 109 13.30 -2.09 2.38
C GLY A 109 13.43 -0.99 3.44
N LEU A 110 13.13 0.25 3.08
CA LEU A 110 13.13 1.39 4.02
C LEU A 110 12.01 1.23 5.07
N MET A 111 10.84 0.75 4.67
CA MET A 111 9.71 0.49 5.57
C MET A 111 10.06 -0.59 6.61
N VAL A 112 10.57 -1.74 6.16
CA VAL A 112 11.04 -2.82 7.06
C VAL A 112 12.07 -2.27 8.05
N ARG A 113 13.02 -1.47 7.56
CA ARG A 113 14.03 -0.87 8.42
C ARG A 113 13.44 0.12 9.43
N ALA A 114 12.45 0.91 9.03
CA ALA A 114 11.74 1.82 9.92
C ALA A 114 11.05 1.07 11.07
N TYR A 115 10.34 -0.03 10.75
CA TYR A 115 9.68 -0.86 11.76
C TYR A 115 10.65 -1.61 12.68
N GLN A 116 11.84 -1.94 12.21
CA GLN A 116 12.89 -2.52 13.07
C GLN A 116 13.47 -1.51 14.06
N LEU A 117 13.55 -0.23 13.69
CA LEU A 117 14.22 0.81 14.46
C LEU A 117 13.29 1.60 15.39
N ALA A 118 11.99 1.65 15.09
CA ALA A 118 11.03 2.51 15.79
C ALA A 118 9.78 1.75 16.21
N GLU A 119 8.99 2.33 17.09
CA GLU A 119 7.70 1.78 17.49
C GLU A 119 6.71 1.76 16.33
N ALA A 120 6.03 0.63 16.15
CA ALA A 120 5.05 0.43 15.09
C ALA A 120 3.96 1.52 15.08
N SER A 121 3.53 1.99 16.25
CA SER A 121 2.56 3.08 16.40
C SER A 121 3.04 4.41 15.82
N ARG A 122 4.34 4.68 15.91
CA ARG A 122 4.94 5.92 15.36
C ARG A 122 5.14 5.81 13.84
N VAL A 123 5.64 4.66 13.37
CA VAL A 123 5.86 4.43 11.94
C VAL A 123 4.55 4.44 11.17
N SER A 124 3.51 3.77 11.66
CA SER A 124 2.22 3.68 11.00
C SER A 124 1.53 5.04 10.78
N VAL A 125 1.74 6.02 11.66
CA VAL A 125 1.21 7.37 11.44
C VAL A 125 1.97 8.08 10.32
N LEU A 126 3.28 7.86 10.20
CA LEU A 126 4.07 8.44 9.12
C LEU A 126 3.71 7.84 7.75
N GLU A 127 3.19 6.62 7.70
CA GLU A 127 2.72 6.01 6.45
C GLU A 127 1.57 6.80 5.82
N TYR A 128 0.75 7.49 6.61
CA TYR A 128 -0.33 8.32 6.05
C TYR A 128 0.15 9.48 5.18
N VAL A 129 1.44 9.81 5.19
CA VAL A 129 2.04 10.76 4.26
C VAL A 129 1.86 10.32 2.80
N VAL A 130 1.63 9.03 2.54
CA VAL A 130 1.30 8.53 1.20
C VAL A 130 0.07 9.22 0.62
N LEU A 131 -0.91 9.60 1.43
CA LEU A 131 -2.14 10.23 0.95
C LEU A 131 -1.92 11.61 0.28
N PRO A 132 -1.24 12.58 0.92
CA PRO A 132 -0.93 13.84 0.25
C PRO A 132 0.02 13.67 -0.94
N PHE A 133 0.96 12.71 -0.89
CA PHE A 133 1.81 12.41 -2.04
C PHE A 133 1.03 11.81 -3.21
N SER A 134 0.12 10.89 -2.95
CA SER A 134 -0.76 10.30 -3.99
C SER A 134 -1.63 11.38 -4.64
N ALA A 135 -2.19 12.28 -3.84
CA ALA A 135 -2.99 13.40 -4.31
C ALA A 135 -2.18 14.37 -5.17
N LEU A 136 -0.93 14.67 -4.78
CA LEU A 136 -0.02 15.49 -5.57
C LEU A 136 0.25 14.86 -6.95
N TRP A 137 0.56 13.57 -6.98
CA TRP A 137 0.81 12.86 -8.24
C TRP A 137 -0.43 12.71 -9.11
N ALA A 138 -1.62 12.48 -8.51
CA ALA A 138 -2.89 12.46 -9.22
C ALA A 138 -3.15 13.81 -9.92
N TRP A 139 -2.85 14.91 -9.24
CA TRP A 139 -2.95 16.24 -9.84
C TRP A 139 -1.91 16.46 -10.96
N VAL A 140 -0.65 16.09 -10.74
CA VAL A 140 0.45 16.31 -11.70
C VAL A 140 0.26 15.47 -12.98
N ILE A 141 -0.16 14.20 -12.83
CA ILE A 141 -0.22 13.25 -13.97
C ILE A 141 -1.57 13.32 -14.69
N TRP A 142 -2.66 13.41 -13.93
CA TRP A 142 -4.03 13.33 -14.49
C TRP A 142 -4.82 14.63 -14.38
N GLY A 143 -4.27 15.68 -13.74
CA GLY A 143 -4.97 16.94 -13.54
C GLY A 143 -6.16 16.82 -12.56
N GLU A 144 -6.21 15.77 -11.76
CA GLU A 144 -7.29 15.55 -10.80
C GLU A 144 -7.23 16.60 -9.68
N THR A 145 -8.36 17.27 -9.44
CA THR A 145 -8.46 18.28 -8.38
C THR A 145 -8.94 17.65 -7.08
N ILE A 146 -8.30 18.06 -6.00
CA ILE A 146 -8.64 17.58 -4.65
C ILE A 146 -9.79 18.43 -4.11
N GLY A 147 -10.84 17.77 -3.64
CA GLY A 147 -11.95 18.45 -2.98
C GLY A 147 -11.51 19.13 -1.65
N PRO A 148 -12.18 20.22 -1.23
CA PRO A 148 -11.77 20.98 -0.05
C PRO A 148 -11.77 20.14 1.25
N VAL A 149 -12.67 19.19 1.38
CA VAL A 149 -12.73 18.29 2.55
C VAL A 149 -11.50 17.39 2.60
N ALA A 150 -11.09 16.83 1.47
CA ALA A 150 -9.89 16.01 1.39
C ALA A 150 -8.62 16.84 1.63
N ALA A 151 -8.56 18.08 1.15
CA ALA A 151 -7.45 19.00 1.41
C ALA A 151 -7.28 19.29 2.91
N VAL A 152 -8.37 19.55 3.64
CA VAL A 152 -8.35 19.71 5.10
C VAL A 152 -7.91 18.42 5.78
N GLY A 153 -8.42 17.26 5.34
CA GLY A 153 -7.98 15.96 5.85
C GLY A 153 -6.49 15.73 5.71
N MET A 154 -5.91 16.04 4.54
CA MET A 154 -4.46 15.95 4.31
C MET A 154 -3.66 16.90 5.20
N ALA A 155 -4.12 18.13 5.39
CA ALA A 155 -3.48 19.09 6.30
C ALA A 155 -3.43 18.56 7.75
N ILE A 156 -4.51 17.93 8.22
CA ILE A 156 -4.56 17.29 9.54
C ILE A 156 -3.56 16.12 9.63
N ILE A 157 -3.44 15.30 8.59
CA ILE A 157 -2.48 14.18 8.54
C ILE A 157 -1.05 14.70 8.64
N ILE A 158 -0.70 15.70 7.82
CA ILE A 158 0.63 16.30 7.82
C ILE A 158 0.95 16.93 9.20
N ALA A 159 0.02 17.69 9.76
CA ALA A 159 0.20 18.31 11.06
C ALA A 159 0.39 17.26 12.19
N SER A 160 -0.37 16.16 12.13
CA SER A 160 -0.23 15.03 13.06
C SER A 160 1.14 14.36 12.96
N GLY A 161 1.64 14.14 11.74
CA GLY A 161 2.98 13.58 11.50
C GLY A 161 4.09 14.47 12.03
N ILE A 162 4.01 15.79 11.79
CA ILE A 162 4.95 16.78 12.30
C ILE A 162 4.94 16.81 13.84
N ALA A 163 3.76 16.87 14.46
CA ALA A 163 3.61 16.89 15.90
C ALA A 163 4.21 15.64 16.56
N MET A 164 4.05 14.48 15.93
CA MET A 164 4.62 13.23 16.41
C MET A 164 6.15 13.19 16.28
N GLY A 165 6.68 13.70 15.18
CA GLY A 165 8.12 13.81 14.97
C GLY A 165 8.81 14.75 15.98
N TRP A 166 8.11 15.80 16.42
CA TRP A 166 8.64 16.69 17.46
C TRP A 166 8.64 16.06 18.86
N ARG A 167 7.58 15.34 19.24
CA ARG A 167 7.52 14.65 20.54
C ARG A 167 8.57 13.55 20.66
N GLY A 168 8.86 12.82 19.59
CA GLY A 168 9.89 11.78 19.59
C GLY A 168 11.34 12.28 19.71
N ARG A 169 11.58 13.60 19.61
CA ARG A 169 12.91 14.22 19.86
C ARG A 169 13.09 14.69 21.31
N ALA A 170 12.02 14.73 22.07
CA ALA A 170 12.03 15.22 23.46
C ALA A 170 12.18 14.10 24.49
N GLU A 171 12.13 12.85 24.05
CA GLU A 171 12.40 11.62 24.83
C GLU A 171 13.77 11.02 24.46
#